data_4057ef017f4646c4974548a336aa1c91
#
_entry.id   4057ef017f4646c4974548a336aa1c91
#
_cell.length_a   1.000
_cell.length_b   1.000
_cell.length_c   1.000
_cell.angle_alpha   90.00
_cell.angle_beta   90.00
_cell.angle_gamma   90.00
#
_symmetry.space_group_name_H-M   'P 1'
#
loop_
_entity.id
_entity.type
_entity.pdbx_description
1 polymer ?
#
loop_
_entity_poly.entity_id
_entity_poly.type
_entity_poly.pdbx_seq_one_letter_code
_entity_poly.pdbx_strand_id
1 'polypeptide(L)'
;MRIPLIVLTTAALAAGCDAANEVEPRTKPMVGYPETQQIPVVDAYFDTSITDPYRWLEDDHSDATKAWVDAQNAVTFGYLKELPRRQELRDRLGRLLDYERESAPFEEGGYTYFYRNAGLQNQSVIYRTDKSGVERVFLDPNTLSPDGTTSVSSLSFSPSGMLAAYQKSEGGADWRSVEVLNAETLSVIDRIDDVKFSGIAWRGEAGFYYSRYDVQDGEELTAKTDQHRLYFHKVGQPQAADDMVFGDGETFRYVSGYVTEDQRFLVVYASNTTAGNRLFVMDLKDPRGQLVNVVDDETSD
;
A
#
# COMPACT_ATOMS: atom_id res chain seq x y z
N MET A 1 56.67 65.54 43.40
CA MET A 1 56.66 64.93 42.09
C MET A 1 55.34 64.19 41.94
N ARG A 2 54.35 64.78 41.22
CA ARG A 2 52.99 64.26 41.10
C ARG A 2 52.91 63.61 39.74
N ILE A 3 52.54 62.28 39.67
CA ILE A 3 52.29 61.50 38.49
C ILE A 3 50.78 61.55 38.22
N PRO A 4 50.30 61.93 37.03
CA PRO A 4 48.89 61.91 36.70
C PRO A 4 48.47 60.50 36.28
N LEU A 5 47.33 60.07 36.87
CA LEU A 5 46.63 58.81 36.56
C LEU A 5 45.87 59.00 35.25
N ILE A 6 46.23 58.24 34.22
CA ILE A 6 45.49 58.16 32.95
C ILE A 6 44.40 57.11 33.14
N VAL A 7 43.15 57.53 33.09
CA VAL A 7 42.00 56.66 33.04
C VAL A 7 41.71 56.33 31.56
N LEU A 8 41.97 55.09 31.15
CA LEU A 8 41.54 54.56 29.86
C LEU A 8 40.09 54.12 29.96
N THR A 9 39.16 54.82 29.32
CA THR A 9 37.81 54.42 29.10
C THR A 9 37.73 53.52 27.88
N THR A 10 37.57 52.23 28.08
CA THR A 10 37.24 51.26 27.00
C THR A 10 35.77 51.40 26.68
N ALA A 11 35.44 52.00 25.55
CA ALA A 11 34.12 51.95 24.95
C ALA A 11 33.90 50.58 24.27
N ALA A 12 33.11 49.74 24.89
CA ALA A 12 32.66 48.50 24.28
C ALA A 12 31.59 48.82 23.23
N LEU A 13 31.91 48.62 21.96
CA LEU A 13 30.93 48.56 20.88
C LEU A 13 30.15 47.22 21.02
N ALA A 14 28.98 47.28 21.61
CA ALA A 14 27.95 46.23 21.48
C ALA A 14 27.21 46.49 20.16
N ALA A 15 27.74 45.95 19.05
CA ALA A 15 26.95 45.83 17.84
C ALA A 15 25.98 44.65 18.02
N GLY A 16 24.79 44.99 18.47
CA GLY A 16 23.67 44.01 18.56
C GLY A 16 23.29 43.55 17.16
N CYS A 17 23.41 42.25 16.92
CA CYS A 17 22.70 41.57 15.84
C CYS A 17 21.24 41.35 16.29
N ASP A 18 20.45 42.37 16.26
CA ASP A 18 19.00 42.28 16.30
C ASP A 18 18.45 42.48 14.88
N ALA A 19 18.74 41.51 14.03
CA ALA A 19 17.88 41.23 12.88
C ALA A 19 16.90 40.14 13.32
N ALA A 20 16.01 40.47 14.25
CA ALA A 20 14.79 39.74 14.43
C ALA A 20 14.07 39.83 13.06
N ASN A 21 14.14 38.76 12.26
CA ASN A 21 13.19 38.55 11.19
C ASN A 21 11.82 38.48 11.89
N GLU A 22 11.14 39.61 11.95
CA GLU A 22 9.69 39.63 12.20
C GLU A 22 9.08 38.86 11.04
N VAL A 23 8.86 37.54 11.28
CA VAL A 23 7.96 36.76 10.44
C VAL A 23 6.60 37.38 10.67
N GLU A 24 6.17 38.26 9.76
CA GLU A 24 4.79 38.74 9.79
C GLU A 24 3.87 37.54 9.95
N PRO A 25 2.92 37.60 10.89
CA PRO A 25 1.94 36.52 11.04
C PRO A 25 1.22 36.41 9.72
N ARG A 26 1.51 35.36 8.93
CA ARG A 26 0.76 35.07 7.72
C ARG A 26 -0.68 34.87 8.15
N THR A 27 -1.53 35.88 7.91
CA THR A 27 -2.97 35.71 7.99
C THR A 27 -3.30 34.56 7.02
N LYS A 28 -3.64 33.40 7.55
CA LYS A 28 -4.10 32.28 6.73
C LYS A 28 -5.28 32.83 5.92
N PRO A 29 -5.24 32.77 4.58
CA PRO A 29 -6.41 33.13 3.80
C PRO A 29 -7.57 32.27 4.31
N MET A 30 -8.69 32.90 4.61
CA MET A 30 -9.90 32.17 4.97
C MET A 30 -10.37 31.45 3.69
N VAL A 31 -10.13 30.13 3.67
CA VAL A 31 -10.62 29.27 2.59
C VAL A 31 -12.10 29.04 2.85
N GLY A 32 -12.96 29.48 1.94
CA GLY A 32 -14.39 29.17 1.98
C GLY A 32 -14.58 27.72 1.58
N TYR A 33 -14.90 26.85 2.52
CA TYR A 33 -15.22 25.45 2.25
C TYR A 33 -16.64 25.33 1.67
N PRO A 34 -16.90 24.40 0.73
CA PRO A 34 -18.24 24.07 0.29
C PRO A 34 -19.12 23.62 1.46
N GLU A 35 -20.39 23.99 1.43
CA GLU A 35 -21.36 23.48 2.40
C GLU A 35 -21.48 21.96 2.23
N THR A 36 -21.44 21.24 3.38
CA THR A 36 -21.66 19.80 3.41
C THR A 36 -23.08 19.53 3.90
N GLN A 37 -23.85 18.81 3.09
CA GLN A 37 -25.21 18.42 3.44
C GLN A 37 -25.20 17.59 4.73
N GLN A 38 -26.13 17.90 5.65
CA GLN A 38 -26.32 17.14 6.87
C GLN A 38 -27.58 16.30 6.76
N ILE A 39 -27.42 14.98 6.85
CA ILE A 39 -28.52 14.00 6.89
C ILE A 39 -28.34 13.21 8.18
N PRO A 40 -29.04 13.59 9.27
CA PRO A 40 -28.78 12.97 10.57
C PRO A 40 -29.21 11.49 10.58
N VAL A 41 -28.25 10.63 10.90
CA VAL A 41 -28.46 9.22 11.23
C VAL A 41 -28.12 9.05 12.69
N VAL A 42 -28.91 8.30 13.43
CA VAL A 42 -28.74 8.11 14.88
C VAL A 42 -28.40 6.65 15.15
N ASP A 43 -27.24 6.42 15.75
CA ASP A 43 -26.82 5.12 16.25
C ASP A 43 -27.02 5.05 17.78
N ALA A 44 -27.46 3.89 18.26
CA ALA A 44 -27.56 3.62 19.69
C ALA A 44 -26.42 2.70 20.12
N TYR A 45 -25.57 3.19 21.02
CA TYR A 45 -24.52 2.43 21.67
C TYR A 45 -24.84 2.29 23.16
N PHE A 46 -25.24 1.12 23.59
CA PHE A 46 -25.73 0.88 24.94
C PHE A 46 -26.88 1.85 25.30
N ASP A 47 -26.67 2.73 26.28
CA ASP A 47 -27.64 3.72 26.72
C ASP A 47 -27.42 5.13 26.09
N THR A 48 -26.55 5.24 25.09
CA THR A 48 -26.18 6.51 24.47
C THR A 48 -26.54 6.53 23.00
N SER A 49 -27.23 7.59 22.56
CA SER A 49 -27.52 7.85 21.16
C SER A 49 -26.50 8.85 20.59
N ILE A 50 -25.86 8.49 19.50
CA ILE A 50 -24.88 9.32 18.77
C ILE A 50 -25.46 9.67 17.41
N THR A 51 -25.49 10.96 17.08
CA THR A 51 -25.95 11.42 15.77
C THR A 51 -24.75 11.61 14.85
N ASP A 52 -24.79 10.96 13.70
CA ASP A 52 -23.84 11.16 12.59
C ASP A 52 -24.56 11.84 11.42
N PRO A 53 -24.35 13.15 11.21
CA PRO A 53 -24.99 13.86 10.10
C PRO A 53 -24.32 13.61 8.75
N TYR A 54 -23.18 12.94 8.71
CA TYR A 54 -22.36 12.77 7.51
C TYR A 54 -22.19 11.31 7.09
N ARG A 55 -22.99 10.39 7.62
CA ARG A 55 -22.97 8.96 7.30
C ARG A 55 -23.06 8.69 5.79
N TRP A 56 -23.75 9.53 5.06
CA TRP A 56 -23.88 9.41 3.61
C TRP A 56 -22.54 9.50 2.84
N LEU A 57 -21.48 10.07 3.45
CA LEU A 57 -20.13 10.11 2.88
C LEU A 57 -19.42 8.76 2.93
N GLU A 58 -19.93 7.79 3.68
CA GLU A 58 -19.37 6.43 3.72
C GLU A 58 -19.67 5.63 2.45
N ASP A 59 -20.70 6.02 1.69
CA ASP A 59 -20.96 5.47 0.35
C ASP A 59 -20.11 6.23 -0.69
N ASP A 60 -18.89 5.74 -0.93
CA ASP A 60 -17.91 6.32 -1.86
C ASP A 60 -18.28 6.13 -3.33
N HIS A 61 -19.19 5.20 -3.63
CA HIS A 61 -19.70 4.95 -4.98
C HIS A 61 -20.86 5.88 -5.37
N SER A 62 -21.45 6.59 -4.41
CA SER A 62 -22.59 7.49 -4.69
C SER A 62 -22.16 8.73 -5.46
N ASP A 63 -23.04 9.17 -6.38
CA ASP A 63 -22.87 10.44 -7.11
C ASP A 63 -22.76 11.64 -6.16
N ALA A 64 -23.45 11.58 -5.01
CA ALA A 64 -23.44 12.64 -4.00
C ALA A 64 -22.07 12.78 -3.34
N THR A 65 -21.46 11.68 -2.91
CA THR A 65 -20.10 11.67 -2.34
C THR A 65 -19.07 12.10 -3.36
N LYS A 66 -19.18 11.61 -4.60
CA LYS A 66 -18.30 12.03 -5.69
C LYS A 66 -18.39 13.55 -5.93
N ALA A 67 -19.58 14.11 -6.02
CA ALA A 67 -19.76 15.55 -6.22
C ALA A 67 -19.20 16.37 -5.04
N TRP A 68 -19.34 15.88 -3.81
CA TRP A 68 -18.76 16.51 -2.63
C TRP A 68 -17.22 16.50 -2.68
N VAL A 69 -16.61 15.37 -3.03
CA VAL A 69 -15.16 15.21 -3.19
C VAL A 69 -14.64 16.18 -4.26
N ASP A 70 -15.31 16.26 -5.42
CA ASP A 70 -14.93 17.17 -6.51
C ASP A 70 -14.98 18.63 -6.05
N ALA A 71 -16.01 19.04 -5.30
CA ALA A 71 -16.13 20.39 -4.76
C ALA A 71 -15.01 20.71 -3.74
N GLN A 72 -14.70 19.79 -2.82
CA GLN A 72 -13.60 19.95 -1.86
C GLN A 72 -12.25 20.03 -2.56
N ASN A 73 -12.03 19.20 -3.56
CA ASN A 73 -10.81 19.20 -4.37
C ASN A 73 -10.64 20.52 -5.15
N ALA A 74 -11.71 21.09 -5.69
CA ALA A 74 -11.66 22.36 -6.39
C ALA A 74 -11.12 23.49 -5.48
N VAL A 75 -11.56 23.54 -4.22
CA VAL A 75 -11.05 24.49 -3.22
C VAL A 75 -9.58 24.20 -2.89
N THR A 76 -9.25 22.94 -2.62
CA THR A 76 -7.89 22.54 -2.26
C THR A 76 -6.89 22.84 -3.36
N PHE A 77 -7.19 22.43 -4.58
CA PHE A 77 -6.29 22.66 -5.72
C PHE A 77 -6.23 24.13 -6.12
N GLY A 78 -7.33 24.90 -5.98
CA GLY A 78 -7.33 26.34 -6.14
C GLY A 78 -6.32 27.00 -5.19
N TYR A 79 -6.40 26.70 -3.90
CA TYR A 79 -5.47 27.20 -2.90
C TYR A 79 -4.02 26.79 -3.16
N LEU A 80 -3.79 25.48 -3.41
CA LEU A 80 -2.44 24.96 -3.66
C LEU A 80 -1.80 25.56 -4.91
N LYS A 81 -2.59 25.86 -5.95
CA LYS A 81 -2.11 26.45 -7.19
C LYS A 81 -1.54 27.87 -6.99
N GLU A 82 -2.09 28.62 -6.04
CA GLU A 82 -1.67 29.99 -5.74
C GLU A 82 -0.52 30.10 -4.76
N LEU A 83 -0.04 28.97 -4.19
CA LEU A 83 1.08 29.00 -3.26
C LEU A 83 2.35 29.53 -3.95
N PRO A 84 2.99 30.56 -3.34
CA PRO A 84 4.25 31.08 -3.87
C PRO A 84 5.31 29.98 -3.89
N ARG A 85 6.17 29.98 -4.93
CA ARG A 85 7.24 29.02 -5.14
C ARG A 85 6.82 27.58 -5.42
N ARG A 86 5.50 27.27 -5.48
CA ARG A 86 5.04 25.91 -5.79
C ARG A 86 5.60 25.40 -7.12
N GLN A 87 5.56 26.23 -8.15
CA GLN A 87 6.08 25.85 -9.46
C GLN A 87 7.62 25.69 -9.44
N GLU A 88 8.33 26.59 -8.79
CA GLU A 88 9.80 26.49 -8.61
C GLU A 88 10.20 25.19 -7.93
N LEU A 89 9.47 24.82 -6.84
CA LEU A 89 9.70 23.56 -6.12
C LEU A 89 9.39 22.33 -6.98
N ARG A 90 8.28 22.37 -7.71
CA ARG A 90 7.88 21.29 -8.63
C ARG A 90 8.95 21.07 -9.71
N ASP A 91 9.41 22.16 -10.35
CA ASP A 91 10.45 22.08 -11.38
C ASP A 91 11.78 21.59 -10.82
N ARG A 92 12.11 22.01 -9.60
CA ARG A 92 13.33 21.54 -8.92
C ARG A 92 13.26 20.06 -8.59
N LEU A 93 12.13 19.58 -8.03
CA LEU A 93 11.92 18.17 -7.74
C LEU A 93 11.90 17.34 -9.03
N GLY A 94 11.24 17.82 -10.09
CA GLY A 94 11.27 17.16 -11.39
C GLY A 94 12.71 16.92 -11.87
N ARG A 95 13.55 17.97 -11.91
CA ARG A 95 14.95 17.81 -12.31
C ARG A 95 15.78 16.90 -11.40
N LEU A 96 15.46 16.85 -10.10
CA LEU A 96 16.19 15.99 -9.15
C LEU A 96 15.78 14.52 -9.27
N LEU A 97 14.54 14.24 -9.67
CA LEU A 97 14.00 12.89 -9.77
C LEU A 97 14.07 12.31 -11.19
N ASP A 98 14.36 13.16 -12.19
CA ASP A 98 14.45 12.77 -13.60
C ASP A 98 15.83 12.16 -13.89
N TYR A 99 16.04 10.94 -13.40
CA TYR A 99 17.21 10.12 -13.73
C TYR A 99 16.82 8.65 -13.78
N GLU A 100 17.49 7.89 -14.62
CA GLU A 100 17.26 6.44 -14.74
C GLU A 100 17.64 5.72 -13.43
N ARG A 101 16.78 4.83 -13.01
CA ARG A 101 16.95 3.98 -11.81
C ARG A 101 16.69 2.54 -12.19
N GLU A 102 17.55 1.65 -11.74
CA GLU A 102 17.42 0.23 -11.95
C GLU A 102 17.60 -0.53 -10.63
N SER A 103 16.81 -1.58 -10.41
CA SER A 103 16.95 -2.43 -9.22
C SER A 103 18.11 -3.41 -9.38
N ALA A 104 18.53 -4.04 -8.29
CA ALA A 104 19.30 -5.27 -8.40
C ALA A 104 18.52 -6.32 -9.21
N PRO A 105 19.18 -7.08 -10.09
CA PRO A 105 18.52 -8.15 -10.84
C PRO A 105 18.24 -9.36 -9.94
N PHE A 106 17.23 -10.14 -10.34
CA PHE A 106 16.90 -11.44 -9.74
C PHE A 106 16.56 -12.46 -10.82
N GLU A 107 16.67 -13.74 -10.52
CA GLU A 107 16.48 -14.81 -11.49
C GLU A 107 15.24 -15.64 -11.18
N GLU A 108 14.39 -15.85 -12.21
CA GLU A 108 13.22 -16.73 -12.13
C GLU A 108 12.98 -17.43 -13.49
N GLY A 109 12.67 -18.71 -13.47
CA GLY A 109 12.31 -19.47 -14.67
C GLY A 109 13.36 -19.46 -15.79
N GLY A 110 14.62 -19.16 -15.46
CA GLY A 110 15.71 -19.09 -16.43
C GLY A 110 15.85 -17.76 -17.16
N TYR A 111 15.15 -16.74 -16.67
CA TYR A 111 15.30 -15.33 -17.04
C TYR A 111 15.88 -14.53 -15.90
N THR A 112 16.57 -13.43 -16.22
CA THR A 112 16.98 -12.40 -15.28
C THR A 112 16.01 -11.25 -15.35
N TYR A 113 15.40 -10.89 -14.23
CA TYR A 113 14.41 -9.79 -14.10
C TYR A 113 15.02 -8.61 -13.38
N PHE A 114 14.53 -7.41 -13.69
CA PHE A 114 14.86 -6.19 -12.97
C PHE A 114 13.79 -5.12 -13.23
N TYR A 115 13.74 -4.15 -12.31
CA TYR A 115 12.86 -3.00 -12.43
C TYR A 115 13.66 -1.81 -12.96
N ARG A 116 13.14 -1.10 -13.96
CA ARG A 116 13.74 0.12 -14.48
C ARG A 116 12.72 1.23 -14.55
N ASN A 117 13.12 2.43 -14.11
CA ASN A 117 12.36 3.66 -14.25
C ASN A 117 13.22 4.66 -15.02
N ALA A 118 12.73 5.15 -16.16
CA ALA A 118 13.49 6.05 -17.04
C ALA A 118 13.56 7.50 -16.51
N GLY A 119 13.04 7.76 -15.30
CA GLY A 119 13.04 9.07 -14.65
C GLY A 119 11.71 9.39 -13.99
N LEU A 120 10.78 10.01 -14.70
CA LEU A 120 9.51 10.50 -14.16
C LEU A 120 8.31 9.58 -14.45
N GLN A 121 8.54 8.31 -14.80
CA GLN A 121 7.45 7.33 -14.90
C GLN A 121 6.79 7.14 -13.53
N ASN A 122 5.46 6.98 -13.48
CA ASN A 122 4.72 6.77 -12.23
C ASN A 122 5.21 5.51 -11.51
N GLN A 123 5.46 4.44 -12.27
CA GLN A 123 5.93 3.16 -11.76
C GLN A 123 7.11 2.66 -12.60
N SER A 124 7.97 1.85 -11.98
CA SER A 124 9.04 1.16 -12.71
C SER A 124 8.45 0.07 -13.59
N VAL A 125 8.98 -0.05 -14.79
CA VAL A 125 8.68 -1.12 -15.72
C VAL A 125 9.51 -2.35 -15.34
N ILE A 126 8.93 -3.53 -15.41
CA ILE A 126 9.61 -4.79 -15.14
C ILE A 126 10.11 -5.35 -16.47
N TYR A 127 11.41 -5.53 -16.56
CA TYR A 127 12.09 -6.13 -17.70
C TYR A 127 12.55 -7.54 -17.38
N ARG A 128 12.74 -8.33 -18.42
CA ARG A 128 13.44 -9.61 -18.33
C ARG A 128 14.46 -9.75 -19.44
N THR A 129 15.55 -10.45 -19.14
CA THR A 129 16.60 -10.80 -20.11
C THR A 129 16.72 -12.30 -20.18
N ASP A 130 16.70 -12.85 -21.39
CA ASP A 130 16.93 -14.26 -21.62
C ASP A 130 18.42 -14.62 -21.59
N LYS A 131 18.73 -15.92 -21.67
CA LYS A 131 20.12 -16.43 -21.67
C LYS A 131 20.98 -15.94 -22.85
N SER A 132 20.35 -15.43 -23.92
CA SER A 132 21.06 -14.82 -25.06
C SER A 132 21.34 -13.33 -24.85
N GLY A 133 20.89 -12.76 -23.76
CA GLY A 133 21.06 -11.34 -23.43
C GLY A 133 20.00 -10.44 -24.08
N VAL A 134 18.92 -10.99 -24.64
CA VAL A 134 17.84 -10.20 -25.22
C VAL A 134 16.91 -9.70 -24.13
N GLU A 135 16.86 -8.37 -23.96
CA GLU A 135 15.99 -7.69 -23.03
C GLU A 135 14.60 -7.46 -23.63
N ARG A 136 13.56 -7.66 -22.82
CA ARG A 136 12.17 -7.40 -23.18
C ARG A 136 11.38 -6.90 -21.96
N VAL A 137 10.35 -6.11 -22.21
CA VAL A 137 9.37 -5.76 -21.18
C VAL A 137 8.62 -7.02 -20.75
N PHE A 138 8.59 -7.27 -19.46
CA PHE A 138 7.80 -8.33 -18.85
C PHE A 138 6.42 -7.80 -18.41
N LEU A 139 6.41 -6.69 -17.65
CA LEU A 139 5.18 -6.03 -17.21
C LEU A 139 5.43 -4.53 -17.12
N ASP A 140 4.58 -3.74 -17.79
CA ASP A 140 4.58 -2.28 -17.66
C ASP A 140 3.34 -1.80 -16.92
N PRO A 141 3.45 -1.49 -15.61
CA PRO A 141 2.33 -1.01 -14.82
C PRO A 141 1.72 0.29 -15.34
N ASN A 142 2.50 1.12 -16.05
CA ASN A 142 2.05 2.41 -16.56
C ASN A 142 1.01 2.27 -17.69
N THR A 143 0.85 1.07 -18.25
CA THR A 143 -0.12 0.79 -19.33
C THR A 143 -1.44 0.21 -18.84
N LEU A 144 -1.56 -0.10 -17.55
CA LEU A 144 -2.73 -0.79 -16.99
C LEU A 144 -3.95 0.11 -16.82
N SER A 145 -3.74 1.43 -16.71
CA SER A 145 -4.84 2.39 -16.69
C SER A 145 -4.46 3.67 -17.46
N PRO A 146 -5.40 4.30 -18.18
CA PRO A 146 -5.13 5.51 -18.96
C PRO A 146 -4.76 6.72 -18.10
N ASP A 147 -5.24 6.78 -16.87
CA ASP A 147 -5.04 7.88 -15.92
C ASP A 147 -3.86 7.64 -14.96
N GLY A 148 -3.22 6.46 -15.03
CA GLY A 148 -2.09 6.09 -14.21
C GLY A 148 -2.44 5.84 -12.72
N THR A 149 -3.72 5.65 -12.39
CA THR A 149 -4.16 5.41 -11.00
C THR A 149 -4.03 3.94 -10.57
N THR A 150 -3.81 3.02 -11.51
CA THR A 150 -3.57 1.61 -11.21
C THR A 150 -2.11 1.37 -10.84
N SER A 151 -1.87 0.71 -9.71
CA SER A 151 -0.53 0.33 -9.27
C SER A 151 -0.36 -1.19 -9.16
N VAL A 152 0.88 -1.64 -9.39
CA VAL A 152 1.29 -3.05 -9.27
C VAL A 152 2.22 -3.23 -8.08
N SER A 153 1.99 -4.29 -7.34
CA SER A 153 2.85 -4.72 -6.23
C SER A 153 2.92 -6.24 -6.13
N SER A 154 3.77 -6.72 -5.25
CA SER A 154 3.85 -8.13 -4.86
C SER A 154 4.00 -9.12 -6.02
N LEU A 155 4.85 -8.79 -7.02
CA LEU A 155 5.18 -9.75 -8.06
C LEU A 155 5.86 -10.98 -7.42
N SER A 156 5.31 -12.16 -7.69
CA SER A 156 5.77 -13.45 -7.16
C SER A 156 5.67 -14.51 -8.25
N PHE A 157 6.68 -15.37 -8.33
CA PHE A 157 6.74 -16.44 -9.31
C PHE A 157 6.44 -17.80 -8.66
N SER A 158 5.84 -18.69 -9.44
CA SER A 158 5.76 -20.11 -9.08
C SER A 158 7.16 -20.73 -9.02
N PRO A 159 7.37 -21.85 -8.32
CA PRO A 159 8.70 -22.45 -8.16
C PRO A 159 9.46 -22.78 -9.44
N SER A 160 8.76 -23.05 -10.53
CA SER A 160 9.39 -23.24 -11.85
C SER A 160 9.64 -21.93 -12.60
N GLY A 161 9.02 -20.81 -12.17
CA GLY A 161 8.99 -19.56 -12.89
C GLY A 161 8.10 -19.55 -14.13
N MET A 162 7.30 -20.62 -14.37
CA MET A 162 6.36 -20.66 -15.50
C MET A 162 5.13 -19.77 -15.31
N LEU A 163 4.75 -19.54 -14.06
CA LEU A 163 3.67 -18.64 -13.68
C LEU A 163 4.22 -17.48 -12.86
N ALA A 164 3.61 -16.33 -13.04
CA ALA A 164 3.85 -15.15 -12.22
C ALA A 164 2.52 -14.58 -11.76
N ALA A 165 2.44 -14.09 -10.52
CA ALA A 165 1.26 -13.41 -10.02
C ALA A 165 1.65 -12.06 -9.46
N TYR A 166 0.80 -11.07 -9.65
CA TYR A 166 0.99 -9.72 -9.09
C TYR A 166 -0.32 -9.16 -8.54
N GLN A 167 -0.19 -8.29 -7.56
CA GLN A 167 -1.34 -7.57 -7.02
C GLN A 167 -1.52 -6.24 -7.74
N LYS A 168 -2.76 -5.92 -8.05
CA LYS A 168 -3.18 -4.67 -8.68
C LYS A 168 -4.11 -3.90 -7.75
N SER A 169 -3.81 -2.62 -7.49
CA SER A 169 -4.64 -1.69 -6.75
C SER A 169 -5.10 -0.57 -7.66
N GLU A 170 -6.35 -0.16 -7.55
CA GLU A 170 -6.95 0.93 -8.30
C GLU A 170 -7.22 2.12 -7.37
N GLY A 171 -6.86 3.33 -7.80
CA GLY A 171 -7.10 4.56 -7.03
C GLY A 171 -6.39 4.65 -5.68
N GLY A 172 -5.40 3.78 -5.41
CA GLY A 172 -4.71 3.73 -4.12
C GLY A 172 -5.48 2.97 -3.03
N ALA A 173 -6.51 2.19 -3.40
CA ALA A 173 -7.26 1.37 -2.46
C ALA A 173 -6.38 0.28 -1.81
N ASP A 174 -6.71 -0.09 -0.57
CA ASP A 174 -6.12 -1.26 0.09
C ASP A 174 -6.63 -2.58 -0.51
N TRP A 175 -7.82 -2.53 -1.11
CA TRP A 175 -8.38 -3.66 -1.84
C TRP A 175 -7.65 -3.87 -3.15
N ARG A 176 -7.38 -5.11 -3.46
CA ARG A 176 -6.54 -5.51 -4.61
C ARG A 176 -7.15 -6.68 -5.34
N SER A 177 -6.84 -6.77 -6.62
CA SER A 177 -6.96 -8.01 -7.37
C SER A 177 -5.58 -8.66 -7.51
N VAL A 178 -5.55 -9.99 -7.66
CA VAL A 178 -4.36 -10.74 -8.07
C VAL A 178 -4.58 -11.23 -9.48
N GLU A 179 -3.66 -10.90 -10.37
CA GLU A 179 -3.65 -11.44 -11.74
C GLU A 179 -2.51 -12.45 -11.87
N VAL A 180 -2.80 -13.60 -12.48
CA VAL A 180 -1.83 -14.65 -12.76
C VAL A 180 -1.49 -14.63 -14.23
N LEU A 181 -0.19 -14.56 -14.52
CA LEU A 181 0.36 -14.58 -15.86
C LEU A 181 0.99 -15.94 -16.18
N ASN A 182 0.82 -16.40 -17.41
CA ASN A 182 1.80 -17.29 -18.01
C ASN A 182 3.08 -16.47 -18.28
N ALA A 183 4.18 -16.81 -17.61
CA ALA A 183 5.40 -15.99 -17.64
C ALA A 183 6.08 -16.01 -19.04
N GLU A 184 5.82 -17.00 -19.88
CA GLU A 184 6.38 -17.05 -21.24
C GLU A 184 5.58 -16.19 -22.21
N THR A 185 4.26 -16.37 -22.26
CA THR A 185 3.37 -15.70 -23.21
C THR A 185 2.90 -14.31 -22.76
N LEU A 186 3.09 -13.98 -21.48
CA LEU A 186 2.62 -12.75 -20.81
C LEU A 186 1.09 -12.59 -20.83
N SER A 187 0.36 -13.66 -21.10
CA SER A 187 -1.10 -13.65 -21.06
C SER A 187 -1.59 -13.83 -19.62
N VAL A 188 -2.57 -13.04 -19.23
CA VAL A 188 -3.33 -13.26 -17.97
C VAL A 188 -4.15 -14.53 -18.18
N ILE A 189 -3.98 -15.48 -17.27
CA ILE A 189 -4.65 -16.79 -17.31
C ILE A 189 -5.63 -16.99 -16.17
N ASP A 190 -5.52 -16.15 -15.11
CA ASP A 190 -6.39 -16.21 -13.95
C ASP A 190 -6.44 -14.88 -13.22
N ARG A 191 -7.52 -14.69 -12.42
CA ARG A 191 -7.71 -13.50 -11.59
C ARG A 191 -8.55 -13.84 -10.38
N ILE A 192 -8.15 -13.29 -9.22
CA ILE A 192 -8.97 -13.20 -8.01
C ILE A 192 -9.10 -11.75 -7.57
N ASP A 193 -10.23 -11.43 -6.96
CA ASP A 193 -10.57 -10.09 -6.48
C ASP A 193 -10.70 -10.07 -4.94
N ASP A 194 -11.00 -8.92 -4.38
CA ASP A 194 -11.30 -8.71 -2.94
C ASP A 194 -10.19 -9.20 -2.00
N VAL A 195 -8.94 -8.99 -2.42
CA VAL A 195 -7.75 -9.31 -1.64
C VAL A 195 -7.30 -8.07 -0.87
N LYS A 196 -7.04 -8.23 0.43
CA LYS A 196 -6.57 -7.12 1.28
C LYS A 196 -5.53 -7.63 2.28
N PHE A 197 -4.43 -6.90 2.45
CA PHE A 197 -3.32 -7.22 3.36
C PHE A 197 -2.76 -8.65 3.20
N SER A 198 -2.61 -9.08 1.96
CA SER A 198 -2.20 -10.44 1.60
C SER A 198 -0.85 -10.46 0.88
N GLY A 199 -0.08 -11.54 1.12
CA GLY A 199 0.96 -12.00 0.21
C GLY A 199 0.42 -12.95 -0.86
N ILE A 200 1.34 -13.48 -1.68
CA ILE A 200 1.07 -14.56 -2.65
C ILE A 200 2.11 -15.65 -2.34
N ALA A 201 1.66 -16.77 -1.78
CA ALA A 201 2.53 -17.85 -1.35
C ALA A 201 2.29 -19.11 -2.21
N TRP A 202 3.10 -19.31 -3.23
CA TRP A 202 2.94 -20.40 -4.17
C TRP A 202 3.12 -21.78 -3.54
N ARG A 203 2.25 -22.72 -3.92
CA ARG A 203 2.37 -24.16 -3.66
C ARG A 203 2.53 -24.90 -4.98
N GLY A 204 3.78 -25.10 -5.38
CA GLY A 204 4.09 -25.62 -6.72
C GLY A 204 3.47 -24.76 -7.82
N GLU A 205 3.08 -25.43 -8.90
CA GLU A 205 2.38 -24.81 -10.03
C GLU A 205 0.86 -24.88 -9.90
N ALA A 206 0.35 -25.53 -8.84
CA ALA A 206 -1.07 -25.80 -8.71
C ALA A 206 -1.87 -24.57 -8.27
N GLY A 207 -1.24 -23.66 -7.51
CA GLY A 207 -1.92 -22.52 -6.94
C GLY A 207 -1.10 -21.85 -5.85
N PHE A 208 -1.74 -20.95 -5.13
CA PHE A 208 -1.10 -20.15 -4.09
C PHE A 208 -2.04 -19.89 -2.91
N TYR A 209 -1.45 -19.64 -1.76
CA TYR A 209 -2.17 -19.15 -0.59
C TYR A 209 -2.25 -17.63 -0.64
N TYR A 210 -3.41 -17.11 -0.24
CA TYR A 210 -3.68 -15.68 -0.12
C TYR A 210 -4.65 -15.43 1.02
N SER A 211 -4.70 -14.20 1.50
CA SER A 211 -5.58 -13.83 2.61
C SER A 211 -6.60 -12.78 2.16
N ARG A 212 -7.81 -12.86 2.73
CA ARG A 212 -8.87 -11.88 2.52
C ARG A 212 -9.79 -11.77 3.72
N TYR A 213 -10.57 -10.69 3.75
CA TYR A 213 -11.74 -10.57 4.62
C TYR A 213 -12.99 -10.98 3.84
N ASP A 214 -13.92 -11.62 4.51
CA ASP A 214 -15.24 -11.87 3.94
C ASP A 214 -16.09 -10.63 4.19
N VAL A 215 -16.17 -9.75 3.22
CA VAL A 215 -16.94 -8.49 3.27
C VAL A 215 -18.11 -8.61 2.31
N GLN A 216 -19.27 -8.04 2.70
CA GLN A 216 -20.40 -7.96 1.78
C GLN A 216 -20.20 -6.84 0.77
N ASP A 217 -20.72 -7.02 -0.43
CA ASP A 217 -20.65 -6.02 -1.51
C ASP A 217 -21.18 -4.66 -1.02
N GLY A 218 -20.40 -3.60 -1.20
CA GLY A 218 -20.74 -2.24 -0.79
C GLY A 218 -20.36 -1.88 0.65
N GLU A 219 -19.70 -2.78 1.39
CA GLU A 219 -19.23 -2.54 2.76
C GLU A 219 -17.69 -2.46 2.84
N GLU A 220 -16.98 -2.38 1.72
CA GLU A 220 -15.52 -2.50 1.64
C GLU A 220 -14.79 -1.43 2.46
N LEU A 221 -15.34 -0.23 2.58
CA LEU A 221 -14.74 0.86 3.36
C LEU A 221 -15.13 0.83 4.84
N THR A 222 -16.32 0.32 5.16
CA THR A 222 -16.90 0.38 6.51
C THR A 222 -16.77 -0.93 7.28
N ALA A 223 -16.52 -2.03 6.57
CA ALA A 223 -16.36 -3.34 7.19
C ALA A 223 -15.18 -3.37 8.16
N LYS A 224 -15.42 -4.04 9.29
CA LYS A 224 -14.35 -4.26 10.27
C LYS A 224 -13.25 -5.12 9.66
N THR A 225 -12.01 -4.74 9.90
CA THR A 225 -10.83 -5.55 9.61
C THR A 225 -10.60 -6.57 10.74
N ASP A 226 -11.58 -7.41 10.98
CA ASP A 226 -11.52 -8.60 11.80
C ASP A 226 -11.92 -9.81 10.92
N GLN A 227 -11.66 -11.03 11.33
CA GLN A 227 -11.94 -12.24 10.55
C GLN A 227 -11.14 -12.34 9.23
N HIS A 228 -9.88 -11.91 9.26
CA HIS A 228 -8.96 -12.19 8.17
C HIS A 228 -8.69 -13.69 8.10
N ARG A 229 -8.75 -14.27 6.90
CA ARG A 229 -8.64 -15.72 6.68
C ARG A 229 -7.67 -16.04 5.57
N LEU A 230 -7.03 -17.20 5.66
CA LEU A 230 -6.14 -17.73 4.63
C LEU A 230 -6.89 -18.73 3.75
N TYR A 231 -6.80 -18.54 2.45
CA TYR A 231 -7.38 -19.40 1.43
C TYR A 231 -6.29 -20.00 0.54
N PHE A 232 -6.59 -21.12 -0.09
CA PHE A 232 -5.81 -21.68 -1.16
C PHE A 232 -6.56 -21.54 -2.48
N HIS A 233 -6.01 -20.76 -3.39
CA HIS A 233 -6.52 -20.60 -4.75
C HIS A 233 -5.81 -21.56 -5.69
N LYS A 234 -6.60 -22.36 -6.41
CA LYS A 234 -6.09 -23.24 -7.45
C LYS A 234 -6.19 -22.53 -8.81
N VAL A 235 -5.07 -22.28 -9.45
CA VAL A 235 -5.02 -21.58 -10.74
C VAL A 235 -5.96 -22.22 -11.77
N GLY A 236 -6.79 -21.38 -12.40
CA GLY A 236 -7.77 -21.78 -13.39
C GLY A 236 -9.10 -22.28 -12.80
N GLN A 237 -9.30 -22.17 -11.49
CA GLN A 237 -10.59 -22.46 -10.87
C GLN A 237 -11.27 -21.13 -10.42
N PRO A 238 -12.61 -21.10 -10.36
CA PRO A 238 -13.29 -19.93 -9.80
C PRO A 238 -12.88 -19.67 -8.35
N GLN A 239 -12.66 -18.43 -7.95
CA GLN A 239 -12.32 -18.00 -6.58
C GLN A 239 -13.36 -18.50 -5.54
N ALA A 240 -14.63 -18.60 -5.92
CA ALA A 240 -15.68 -19.12 -5.05
C ALA A 240 -15.50 -20.61 -4.66
N ALA A 241 -14.60 -21.34 -5.33
CA ALA A 241 -14.23 -22.71 -5.01
C ALA A 241 -12.97 -22.83 -4.15
N ASP A 242 -12.42 -21.71 -3.67
CA ASP A 242 -11.21 -21.71 -2.89
C ASP A 242 -11.41 -22.33 -1.52
N ASP A 243 -10.47 -23.18 -1.13
CA ASP A 243 -10.46 -23.82 0.18
C ASP A 243 -9.97 -22.85 1.26
N MET A 244 -10.79 -22.60 2.29
CA MET A 244 -10.34 -21.92 3.49
C MET A 244 -9.39 -22.82 4.28
N VAL A 245 -8.17 -22.33 4.51
CA VAL A 245 -7.09 -23.11 5.14
C VAL A 245 -6.93 -22.73 6.61
N PHE A 246 -7.17 -21.46 6.96
CA PHE A 246 -7.01 -20.97 8.32
C PHE A 246 -7.97 -19.79 8.60
N GLY A 247 -8.38 -19.67 9.88
CA GLY A 247 -9.24 -18.59 10.35
C GLY A 247 -10.70 -19.02 10.61
N ASP A 248 -10.99 -20.31 10.57
CA ASP A 248 -12.29 -20.84 11.04
C ASP A 248 -12.30 -20.96 12.57
N GLY A 249 -13.28 -20.37 13.21
CA GLY A 249 -13.49 -20.45 14.66
C GLY A 249 -12.70 -19.46 15.52
N GLU A 250 -11.64 -18.85 15.04
CA GLU A 250 -10.94 -17.74 15.69
C GLU A 250 -10.91 -16.51 14.80
N THR A 251 -11.10 -15.32 15.40
CA THR A 251 -11.03 -14.06 14.68
C THR A 251 -9.65 -13.45 14.78
N PHE A 252 -9.01 -13.22 13.64
CA PHE A 252 -7.76 -12.49 13.54
C PHE A 252 -7.93 -11.26 12.66
N ARG A 253 -7.25 -10.18 13.03
CA ARG A 253 -7.21 -8.96 12.21
C ARG A 253 -6.28 -9.11 11.02
N TYR A 254 -5.19 -9.85 11.20
CA TYR A 254 -4.17 -10.06 10.18
C TYR A 254 -3.79 -11.54 10.15
N VAL A 255 -3.84 -12.12 8.96
CA VAL A 255 -3.38 -13.48 8.67
C VAL A 255 -2.55 -13.43 7.41
N SER A 256 -1.39 -14.07 7.41
CA SER A 256 -0.59 -14.25 6.20
C SER A 256 -0.01 -15.65 6.14
N GLY A 257 0.18 -16.15 4.92
CA GLY A 257 0.80 -17.44 4.65
C GLY A 257 2.13 -17.29 3.92
N TYR A 258 3.07 -18.17 4.24
CA TYR A 258 4.34 -18.31 3.56
C TYR A 258 4.62 -19.78 3.31
N VAL A 259 5.07 -20.14 2.12
CA VAL A 259 5.51 -21.51 1.80
C VAL A 259 7.03 -21.53 1.76
N THR A 260 7.65 -22.50 2.44
CA THR A 260 9.11 -22.63 2.46
C THR A 260 9.67 -22.92 1.06
N GLU A 261 10.91 -22.51 0.80
CA GLU A 261 11.59 -22.67 -0.49
C GLU A 261 11.56 -24.10 -1.02
N ASP A 262 11.70 -25.08 -0.11
CA ASP A 262 11.64 -26.51 -0.43
C ASP A 262 10.21 -27.04 -0.66
N GLN A 263 9.21 -26.13 -0.64
CA GLN A 263 7.78 -26.42 -0.84
C GLN A 263 7.23 -27.44 0.17
N ARG A 264 7.86 -27.56 1.35
CA ARG A 264 7.48 -28.54 2.35
C ARG A 264 6.51 -28.01 3.38
N PHE A 265 6.72 -26.78 3.85
CA PHE A 265 5.92 -26.24 4.94
C PHE A 265 5.14 -25.00 4.52
N LEU A 266 3.88 -24.95 4.93
CA LEU A 266 3.11 -23.72 5.02
C LEU A 266 3.28 -23.17 6.44
N VAL A 267 3.76 -21.95 6.54
CA VAL A 267 3.86 -21.18 7.77
C VAL A 267 2.78 -20.12 7.76
N VAL A 268 1.96 -20.06 8.79
CA VAL A 268 0.88 -19.08 8.93
C VAL A 268 1.17 -18.18 10.11
N TYR A 269 1.15 -16.88 9.86
CA TYR A 269 1.22 -15.83 10.87
C TYR A 269 -0.16 -15.27 11.11
N ALA A 270 -0.57 -15.15 12.37
CA ALA A 270 -1.87 -14.59 12.72
C ALA A 270 -1.75 -13.63 13.91
N SER A 271 -2.35 -12.44 13.80
CA SER A 271 -2.26 -11.39 14.81
C SER A 271 -3.54 -10.56 14.92
N ASN A 272 -3.83 -10.07 16.11
CA ASN A 272 -4.88 -9.10 16.40
C ASN A 272 -4.33 -7.69 16.61
N THR A 273 -3.01 -7.54 16.66
CA THR A 273 -2.30 -6.28 16.89
C THR A 273 -1.28 -6.03 15.78
N THR A 274 -0.58 -4.93 15.86
CA THR A 274 0.55 -4.62 14.97
C THR A 274 1.90 -5.06 15.54
N ALA A 275 1.89 -5.73 16.69
CA ALA A 275 3.08 -6.23 17.38
C ALA A 275 2.84 -7.66 17.85
N GLY A 276 3.77 -8.55 17.52
CA GLY A 276 3.70 -9.96 17.85
C GLY A 276 2.79 -10.78 16.93
N ASN A 277 3.14 -12.05 16.76
CA ASN A 277 2.41 -12.97 15.92
C ASN A 277 2.30 -14.35 16.57
N ARG A 278 1.13 -14.97 16.46
CA ARG A 278 1.01 -16.41 16.61
C ARG A 278 1.54 -17.09 15.36
N LEU A 279 2.14 -18.25 15.55
CA LEU A 279 2.76 -19.01 14.46
C LEU A 279 2.17 -20.41 14.37
N PHE A 280 1.75 -20.77 13.17
CA PHE A 280 1.24 -22.10 12.86
C PHE A 280 2.03 -22.69 11.69
N VAL A 281 2.24 -24.00 11.71
CA VAL A 281 2.98 -24.69 10.66
C VAL A 281 2.21 -25.93 10.20
N MET A 282 2.13 -26.13 8.89
CA MET A 282 1.58 -27.33 8.26
C MET A 282 2.64 -27.99 7.40
N ASP A 283 2.90 -29.29 7.60
CA ASP A 283 3.70 -30.07 6.65
C ASP A 283 2.82 -30.39 5.42
N LEU A 284 3.14 -29.79 4.29
CA LEU A 284 2.39 -29.95 3.03
C LEU A 284 2.52 -31.35 2.43
N LYS A 285 3.45 -32.17 2.94
CA LYS A 285 3.60 -33.59 2.56
C LYS A 285 2.82 -34.53 3.48
N ASP A 286 2.33 -34.06 4.63
CA ASP A 286 1.45 -34.86 5.50
C ASP A 286 0.05 -34.90 4.88
N PRO A 287 -0.48 -36.09 4.53
CA PRO A 287 -1.81 -36.22 3.94
C PRO A 287 -2.94 -35.75 4.86
N ARG A 288 -2.69 -35.60 6.15
CA ARG A 288 -3.67 -35.07 7.12
C ARG A 288 -3.79 -33.55 7.02
N GLY A 289 -2.76 -32.84 6.52
CA GLY A 289 -2.79 -31.41 6.31
C GLY A 289 -3.15 -30.57 7.56
N GLN A 290 -2.62 -30.96 8.74
CA GLN A 290 -2.95 -30.30 9.99
C GLN A 290 -2.02 -29.14 10.28
N LEU A 291 -2.58 -27.98 10.60
CA LEU A 291 -1.84 -26.85 11.18
C LEU A 291 -1.53 -27.15 12.66
N VAL A 292 -0.27 -27.03 13.01
CA VAL A 292 0.22 -27.15 14.37
C VAL A 292 0.58 -25.76 14.89
N ASN A 293 0.02 -25.37 16.02
CA ASN A 293 0.36 -24.13 16.70
C ASN A 293 1.77 -24.27 17.29
N VAL A 294 2.68 -23.39 16.91
CA VAL A 294 4.09 -23.37 17.34
C VAL A 294 4.35 -22.23 18.32
N VAL A 295 3.72 -21.07 18.10
CA VAL A 295 3.75 -19.91 19.01
C VAL A 295 2.31 -19.49 19.27
N ASP A 296 1.92 -19.53 20.54
CA ASP A 296 0.51 -19.39 20.98
C ASP A 296 0.17 -18.01 21.54
N ASP A 297 1.12 -17.09 21.56
CA ASP A 297 0.91 -15.73 22.05
C ASP A 297 1.42 -14.68 21.06
N GLU A 298 1.01 -13.44 21.26
CA GLU A 298 1.38 -12.29 20.43
C GLU A 298 2.38 -11.37 21.19
N THR A 299 3.18 -11.92 22.10
CA THR A 299 4.10 -11.14 22.94
C THR A 299 5.49 -10.95 22.31
N SER A 300 5.78 -11.67 21.23
CA SER A 300 7.07 -11.63 20.50
C SER A 300 6.84 -11.47 18.99
N ASP A 301 7.77 -10.75 18.37
CA ASP A 301 7.85 -10.60 16.90
C ASP A 301 8.66 -11.72 16.26
#